data_b47cddacbeb4159f4cf67d4e3c2e08b3
#
_entry.id   b47cddacbeb4159f4cf67d4e3c2e08b3
#
_cell.length_a   1.000
_cell.length_b   1.000
_cell.length_c   1.000
_cell.angle_alpha   90.00
_cell.angle_beta   90.00
_cell.angle_gamma   90.00
#
_symmetry.space_group_name_H-M   'P 1'
#
loop_
_entity.id
_entity.type
_entity.pdbx_description
1 polymer ?
#
loop_
_entity_poly.entity_id
_entity_poly.type
_entity_poly.pdbx_seq_one_letter_code
_entity_poly.pdbx_strand_id
1 'polypeptide(L)'
;MEKQQLEKYINEYGRDIYLFCKRLTQNKNTADDLYQETFLKLWELDNVNDTENPKSYLLGIAVNLWKNQCRKQMWRKQIADIVPVSEESQIENFSAADSVEDTVISNQEKVLVQDTVISNQEKVLVQDAVNRLPEKLRIVVLLYYMENLKVAEIAEQMHESVSSIKSKLMRARKYLRKELEDSVL
;
A
#
# COMPACT_ATOMS: atom_id res chain seq x y z
N MET A 1 14.21 -22.16 2.81
CA MET A 1 14.75 -21.61 1.55
C MET A 1 16.27 -21.62 1.57
N GLU A 2 16.95 -21.90 0.44
CA GLU A 2 18.42 -21.89 0.38
C GLU A 2 18.99 -20.47 0.39
N LYS A 3 20.19 -20.30 0.99
CA LYS A 3 20.85 -18.99 1.12
C LYS A 3 21.08 -18.31 -0.24
N GLN A 4 21.48 -19.07 -1.26
CA GLN A 4 21.71 -18.56 -2.61
C GLN A 4 20.44 -17.99 -3.26
N GLN A 5 19.29 -18.59 -2.98
CA GLN A 5 18.00 -18.12 -3.49
C GLN A 5 17.56 -16.81 -2.82
N LEU A 6 17.79 -16.67 -1.51
CA LEU A 6 17.55 -15.41 -0.81
C LEU A 6 18.43 -14.28 -1.36
N GLU A 7 19.73 -14.53 -1.53
CA GLU A 7 20.66 -13.56 -2.11
C GLU A 7 20.22 -13.12 -3.51
N LYS A 8 19.74 -14.04 -4.35
CA LYS A 8 19.16 -13.72 -5.65
C LYS A 8 17.99 -12.77 -5.54
N TYR A 9 17.01 -13.05 -4.65
CA TYR A 9 15.84 -12.19 -4.46
C TYR A 9 16.20 -10.81 -3.92
N ILE A 10 17.17 -10.72 -2.99
CA ILE A 10 17.66 -9.44 -2.48
C ILE A 10 18.32 -8.62 -3.61
N ASN A 11 19.15 -9.25 -4.44
CA ASN A 11 19.83 -8.57 -5.54
C ASN A 11 18.85 -8.11 -6.63
N GLU A 12 17.82 -8.91 -6.94
CA GLU A 12 16.87 -8.64 -8.02
C GLU A 12 15.77 -7.66 -7.60
N TYR A 13 15.19 -7.83 -6.41
CA TYR A 13 14.01 -7.08 -5.96
C TYR A 13 14.26 -6.15 -4.78
N GLY A 14 15.41 -6.26 -4.11
CA GLY A 14 15.67 -5.56 -2.85
C GLY A 14 15.47 -4.05 -2.95
N ARG A 15 15.94 -3.41 -4.04
CA ARG A 15 15.77 -1.98 -4.25
C ARG A 15 14.29 -1.58 -4.36
N ASP A 16 13.52 -2.32 -5.12
CA ASP A 16 12.10 -2.02 -5.35
C ASP A 16 11.30 -2.19 -4.06
N ILE A 17 11.54 -3.29 -3.34
CA ILE A 17 10.90 -3.57 -2.05
C ILE A 17 11.27 -2.49 -1.02
N TYR A 18 12.53 -2.04 -0.98
CA TYR A 18 12.94 -0.97 -0.08
C TYR A 18 12.22 0.36 -0.38
N LEU A 19 12.16 0.73 -1.66
CA LEU A 19 11.45 1.95 -2.08
C LEU A 19 9.95 1.86 -1.75
N PHE A 20 9.35 0.70 -1.93
CA PHE A 20 7.97 0.46 -1.54
C PHE A 20 7.77 0.62 -0.02
N CYS A 21 8.61 -0.02 0.80
CA CYS A 21 8.57 0.12 2.26
C CYS A 21 8.71 1.58 2.70
N LYS A 22 9.62 2.34 2.07
CA LYS A 22 9.83 3.77 2.36
C LYS A 22 8.58 4.62 2.07
N ARG A 23 7.90 4.37 0.95
CA ARG A 23 6.67 5.07 0.58
C ARG A 23 5.49 4.66 1.46
N LEU A 24 5.46 3.40 1.86
CA LEU A 24 4.40 2.85 2.68
C LEU A 24 4.43 3.39 4.11
N THR A 25 5.61 3.40 4.74
CA THR A 25 5.80 3.76 6.16
C THR A 25 6.00 5.25 6.38
N GLN A 26 6.49 5.99 5.37
CA GLN A 26 6.85 7.43 5.45
C GLN A 26 7.90 7.74 6.52
N ASN A 27 8.53 6.75 7.09
CA ASN A 27 9.57 6.87 8.11
C ASN A 27 10.73 5.94 7.76
N LYS A 28 11.94 6.47 7.76
CA LYS A 28 13.13 5.72 7.34
C LYS A 28 13.38 4.50 8.23
N ASN A 29 13.38 4.69 9.55
CA ASN A 29 13.69 3.60 10.48
C ASN A 29 12.64 2.48 10.38
N THR A 30 11.37 2.85 10.33
CA THR A 30 10.28 1.88 10.15
C THR A 30 10.35 1.19 8.77
N ALA A 31 10.83 1.88 7.73
CA ALA A 31 11.04 1.29 6.42
C ALA A 31 12.18 0.28 6.43
N ASP A 32 13.29 0.61 7.10
CA ASP A 32 14.44 -0.27 7.26
C ASP A 32 14.04 -1.55 8.01
N ASP A 33 13.29 -1.42 9.10
CA ASP A 33 12.78 -2.55 9.88
C ASP A 33 11.82 -3.41 9.03
N LEU A 34 10.85 -2.79 8.35
CA LEU A 34 9.88 -3.50 7.52
C LEU A 34 10.56 -4.25 6.37
N TYR A 35 11.56 -3.62 5.75
CA TYR A 35 12.36 -4.25 4.70
C TYR A 35 13.08 -5.50 5.21
N GLN A 36 13.77 -5.39 6.35
CA GLN A 36 14.48 -6.52 6.95
C GLN A 36 13.51 -7.64 7.36
N GLU A 37 12.42 -7.30 8.05
CA GLU A 37 11.38 -8.27 8.42
C GLU A 37 10.78 -8.99 7.20
N THR A 38 10.63 -8.29 6.07
CA THR A 38 10.10 -8.87 4.83
C THR A 38 11.00 -10.00 4.33
N PHE A 39 12.32 -9.78 4.26
CA PHE A 39 13.25 -10.80 3.82
C PHE A 39 13.51 -11.88 4.86
N LEU A 40 13.47 -11.56 6.15
CA LEU A 40 13.50 -12.58 7.21
C LEU A 40 12.28 -13.49 7.13
N LYS A 41 11.09 -12.90 6.92
CA LYS A 41 9.86 -13.69 6.75
C LYS A 41 9.91 -14.57 5.50
N LEU A 42 10.46 -14.05 4.41
CA LEU A 42 10.70 -14.84 3.20
C LEU A 42 11.63 -16.04 3.49
N TRP A 43 12.70 -15.82 4.25
CA TRP A 43 13.65 -16.86 4.64
C TRP A 43 13.00 -17.99 5.45
N GLU A 44 12.08 -17.65 6.37
CA GLU A 44 11.35 -18.62 7.19
C GLU A 44 10.39 -19.50 6.39
N LEU A 45 9.99 -19.07 5.19
CA LEU A 45 9.04 -19.79 4.36
C LEU A 45 9.77 -20.83 3.50
N ASP A 46 9.55 -22.11 3.77
CA ASP A 46 10.24 -23.22 3.08
C ASP A 46 9.83 -23.42 1.61
N ASN A 47 8.69 -22.86 1.15
CA ASN A 47 8.08 -23.15 -0.14
C ASN A 47 7.84 -21.93 -1.03
N VAL A 48 8.89 -21.14 -1.30
CA VAL A 48 8.78 -19.97 -2.20
C VAL A 48 9.13 -20.33 -3.65
N ASN A 49 9.31 -21.59 -3.97
CA ASN A 49 9.99 -22.02 -5.19
C ASN A 49 9.24 -21.81 -6.51
N ASP A 50 7.91 -21.53 -6.50
CA ASP A 50 7.12 -21.50 -7.73
C ASP A 50 6.10 -20.34 -7.82
N THR A 51 6.41 -19.18 -7.28
CA THR A 51 5.53 -18.04 -7.53
C THR A 51 5.79 -17.47 -8.93
N GLU A 52 4.75 -17.44 -9.76
CA GLU A 52 4.81 -16.80 -11.09
C GLU A 52 5.27 -15.33 -11.04
N ASN A 53 5.12 -14.67 -9.87
CA ASN A 53 5.54 -13.28 -9.65
C ASN A 53 6.18 -13.11 -8.26
N PRO A 54 7.50 -13.38 -8.11
CA PRO A 54 8.19 -13.25 -6.82
C PRO A 54 8.13 -11.85 -6.23
N LYS A 55 8.18 -10.81 -7.08
CA LYS A 55 8.05 -9.42 -6.62
C LYS A 55 6.69 -9.18 -5.96
N SER A 56 5.60 -9.61 -6.59
CA SER A 56 4.25 -9.49 -6.03
C SER A 56 4.14 -10.19 -4.68
N TYR A 57 4.73 -11.38 -4.55
CA TYR A 57 4.76 -12.13 -3.31
C TYR A 57 5.49 -11.39 -2.18
N LEU A 58 6.68 -10.82 -2.46
CA LEU A 58 7.45 -9.99 -1.51
C LEU A 58 6.65 -8.76 -1.07
N LEU A 59 5.99 -8.07 -2.00
CA LEU A 59 5.10 -6.94 -1.69
C LEU A 59 3.95 -7.37 -0.78
N GLY A 60 3.37 -8.55 -1.01
CA GLY A 60 2.34 -9.13 -0.14
C GLY A 60 2.82 -9.36 1.28
N ILE A 61 4.04 -9.92 1.46
CA ILE A 61 4.66 -10.09 2.78
C ILE A 61 4.81 -8.72 3.47
N ALA A 62 5.40 -7.74 2.78
CA ALA A 62 5.60 -6.39 3.32
C ALA A 62 4.28 -5.73 3.76
N VAL A 63 3.24 -5.81 2.93
CA VAL A 63 1.91 -5.27 3.26
C VAL A 63 1.30 -5.95 4.49
N ASN A 64 1.40 -7.27 4.58
CA ASN A 64 0.84 -8.01 5.71
C ASN A 64 1.58 -7.70 7.02
N LEU A 65 2.90 -7.59 6.99
CA LEU A 65 3.72 -7.18 8.12
C LEU A 65 3.33 -5.76 8.56
N TRP A 66 3.23 -4.82 7.63
CA TRP A 66 2.84 -3.45 7.90
C TRP A 66 1.44 -3.35 8.52
N LYS A 67 0.43 -4.02 7.94
CA LYS A 67 -0.93 -4.08 8.51
C LYS A 67 -0.93 -4.61 9.95
N ASN A 68 -0.08 -5.60 10.24
CA ASN A 68 0.07 -6.15 11.59
C ASN A 68 0.72 -5.15 12.54
N GLN A 69 1.76 -4.41 12.11
CA GLN A 69 2.41 -3.37 12.92
C GLN A 69 1.42 -2.23 13.25
N CYS A 70 0.70 -1.74 12.25
CA CYS A 70 -0.32 -0.69 12.45
C CYS A 70 -1.42 -1.14 13.42
N ARG A 71 -1.91 -2.38 13.28
CA ARG A 71 -2.88 -2.94 14.22
C ARG A 71 -2.35 -3.00 15.65
N LYS A 72 -1.10 -3.47 15.83
CA LYS A 72 -0.45 -3.50 17.16
C LYS A 72 -0.31 -2.09 17.74
N GLN A 73 0.05 -1.09 16.93
CA GLN A 73 0.16 0.31 17.38
C GLN A 73 -1.19 0.89 17.81
N MET A 74 -2.27 0.61 17.05
CA MET A 74 -3.62 1.03 17.41
C MET A 74 -4.05 0.41 18.75
N TRP A 75 -3.81 -0.88 18.94
CA TRP A 75 -4.11 -1.56 20.21
C TRP A 75 -3.33 -0.96 21.39
N ARG A 76 -2.04 -0.65 21.20
CA ARG A 76 -1.23 -0.02 22.26
C ARG A 76 -1.75 1.38 22.61
N LYS A 77 -2.18 2.17 21.63
CA LYS A 77 -2.81 3.47 21.87
C LYS A 77 -4.11 3.31 22.65
N GLN A 78 -5.00 2.41 22.25
CA GLN A 78 -6.25 2.16 22.97
C GLN A 78 -6.03 1.71 24.42
N ILE A 79 -5.00 0.91 24.68
CA ILE A 79 -4.66 0.49 26.06
C ILE A 79 -4.07 1.65 26.86
N ALA A 80 -3.26 2.51 26.24
CA ALA A 80 -2.72 3.71 26.88
C ALA A 80 -3.79 4.76 27.18
N ASP A 81 -4.85 4.83 26.36
CA ASP A 81 -6.00 5.74 26.54
C ASP A 81 -7.04 5.22 27.57
N ILE A 82 -6.84 4.04 28.19
CA ILE A 82 -7.66 3.52 29.32
C ILE A 82 -7.29 4.19 30.64
N VAL A 83 -6.33 5.13 30.67
CA VAL A 83 -6.20 6.11 31.75
C VAL A 83 -7.21 7.23 31.47
N PRO A 84 -8.16 7.54 32.36
CA PRO A 84 -9.31 8.38 32.05
C PRO A 84 -8.91 9.84 31.88
N VAL A 85 -8.79 10.29 30.64
CA VAL A 85 -8.93 11.71 30.27
C VAL A 85 -9.86 11.78 29.07
N SER A 86 -10.95 12.47 29.29
CA SER A 86 -12.06 12.78 28.42
C SER A 86 -11.67 13.29 27.02
N GLU A 87 -12.61 13.03 26.10
CA GLU A 87 -12.97 13.75 24.88
C GLU A 87 -12.45 13.22 23.54
N GLU A 88 -13.44 12.69 22.85
CA GLU A 88 -13.78 12.75 21.42
C GLU A 88 -12.64 12.72 20.39
N SER A 89 -12.42 11.56 19.81
CA SER A 89 -12.08 11.47 18.40
C SER A 89 -13.01 10.46 17.72
N GLN A 90 -13.90 11.02 16.92
CA GLN A 90 -14.89 10.33 16.11
C GLN A 90 -14.19 9.35 15.16
N ILE A 91 -14.40 8.07 15.42
CA ILE A 91 -14.19 7.03 14.43
C ILE A 91 -15.40 7.10 13.51
N GLU A 92 -15.25 7.75 12.36
CA GLU A 92 -16.24 7.65 11.30
C GLU A 92 -16.30 6.20 10.79
N ASN A 93 -17.28 5.47 11.34
CA ASN A 93 -17.79 4.24 10.78
C ASN A 93 -18.52 4.58 9.47
N PHE A 94 -17.81 4.54 8.34
CA PHE A 94 -18.46 4.55 7.05
C PHE A 94 -19.10 3.19 6.80
N SER A 95 -20.39 3.12 7.10
CA SER A 95 -21.29 2.04 6.71
C SER A 95 -21.26 1.84 5.19
N ALA A 96 -21.05 0.59 4.78
CA ALA A 96 -21.13 0.18 3.40
C ALA A 96 -22.59 0.12 2.96
N ALA A 97 -23.05 1.16 2.31
CA ALA A 97 -24.25 1.12 1.50
C ALA A 97 -24.14 2.17 0.39
N ASP A 98 -23.55 1.78 -0.72
CA ASP A 98 -23.91 2.38 -2.00
C ASP A 98 -23.67 1.35 -3.10
N SER A 99 -24.78 1.06 -3.78
CA SER A 99 -24.89 0.28 -5.00
C SER A 99 -23.93 0.84 -6.07
N VAL A 100 -22.95 0.06 -6.45
CA VAL A 100 -21.99 0.46 -7.49
C VAL A 100 -22.42 -0.18 -8.79
N GLU A 101 -22.88 0.65 -9.72
CA GLU A 101 -22.97 0.30 -11.14
C GLU A 101 -21.60 -0.17 -11.63
N ASP A 102 -21.60 -1.31 -12.33
CA ASP A 102 -20.44 -1.95 -12.94
C ASP A 102 -19.87 -1.07 -14.08
N THR A 103 -19.06 -0.08 -13.71
CA THR A 103 -18.25 0.63 -14.70
C THR A 103 -16.98 -0.18 -14.91
N VAL A 104 -16.91 -0.83 -16.05
CA VAL A 104 -15.75 -1.57 -16.55
C VAL A 104 -14.55 -0.61 -16.56
N ILE A 105 -13.64 -0.79 -15.61
CA ILE A 105 -12.35 -0.08 -15.61
C ILE A 105 -11.51 -0.75 -16.69
N SER A 106 -11.54 -0.17 -17.88
CA SER A 106 -10.71 -0.57 -19.02
C SER A 106 -9.22 -0.36 -18.68
N ASN A 107 -8.37 -1.29 -19.13
CA ASN A 107 -6.90 -1.21 -19.01
C ASN A 107 -6.28 0.04 -19.68
N GLN A 108 -7.08 0.88 -20.34
CA GLN A 108 -6.60 2.09 -21.04
C GLN A 108 -6.25 3.26 -20.10
N GLU A 109 -6.71 3.27 -18.84
CA GLU A 109 -6.37 4.34 -17.88
C GLU A 109 -4.99 4.23 -17.23
N LYS A 110 -4.25 3.14 -17.44
CA LYS A 110 -2.86 2.99 -16.94
C LYS A 110 -1.85 3.90 -17.67
N VAL A 111 -2.18 4.38 -18.85
CA VAL A 111 -1.25 5.08 -19.77
C VAL A 111 -1.02 6.54 -19.37
N LEU A 112 -1.88 7.14 -18.55
CA LEU A 112 -1.85 8.59 -18.26
C LEU A 112 -0.74 9.05 -17.28
N VAL A 113 0.04 8.15 -16.69
CA VAL A 113 1.10 8.52 -15.72
C VAL A 113 2.50 8.37 -16.30
N GLN A 114 2.68 7.73 -17.46
CA GLN A 114 4.01 7.42 -17.99
C GLN A 114 4.55 8.39 -19.05
N ASP A 115 3.73 9.17 -19.74
CA ASP A 115 4.18 9.94 -20.92
C ASP A 115 3.98 11.46 -20.86
N THR A 116 3.50 12.01 -19.76
CA THR A 116 3.51 13.47 -19.59
C THR A 116 4.81 13.87 -18.88
N VAL A 117 5.53 14.84 -19.43
CA VAL A 117 6.65 15.52 -18.77
C VAL A 117 6.08 16.29 -17.56
N ILE A 118 5.76 15.56 -16.50
CA ILE A 118 5.29 16.11 -15.24
C ILE A 118 6.48 16.88 -14.64
N SER A 119 6.28 18.17 -14.39
CA SER A 119 7.31 18.99 -13.76
C SER A 119 7.71 18.40 -12.40
N ASN A 120 8.92 18.68 -11.93
CA ASN A 120 9.35 18.20 -10.62
C ASN A 120 8.42 18.67 -9.48
N GLN A 121 7.79 19.82 -9.65
CA GLN A 121 6.82 20.36 -8.69
C GLN A 121 5.53 19.55 -8.65
N GLU A 122 4.98 19.16 -9.80
CA GLU A 122 3.79 18.31 -9.86
C GLU A 122 4.04 16.92 -9.29
N LYS A 123 5.24 16.35 -9.49
CA LYS A 123 5.62 15.07 -8.86
C LYS A 123 5.62 15.16 -7.34
N VAL A 124 6.10 16.26 -6.78
CA VAL A 124 6.11 16.50 -5.32
C VAL A 124 4.67 16.61 -4.81
N LEU A 125 3.81 17.39 -5.48
CA LEU A 125 2.40 17.55 -5.09
C LEU A 125 1.65 16.21 -5.09
N VAL A 126 1.82 15.41 -6.14
CA VAL A 126 1.20 14.07 -6.21
C VAL A 126 1.72 13.15 -5.10
N GLN A 127 3.03 13.18 -4.83
CA GLN A 127 3.62 12.38 -3.76
C GLN A 127 3.08 12.77 -2.39
N ASP A 128 2.93 14.07 -2.12
CA ASP A 128 2.37 14.59 -0.88
C ASP A 128 0.89 14.22 -0.74
N ALA A 129 0.11 14.32 -1.81
CA ALA A 129 -1.28 13.89 -1.81
C ALA A 129 -1.42 12.38 -1.52
N VAL A 130 -0.54 11.54 -2.10
CA VAL A 130 -0.50 10.10 -1.80
C VAL A 130 -0.11 9.85 -0.35
N ASN A 131 0.82 10.63 0.20
CA ASN A 131 1.25 10.51 1.59
C ASN A 131 0.13 10.87 2.59
N ARG A 132 -0.79 11.75 2.22
CA ARG A 132 -1.96 12.13 3.04
C ARG A 132 -3.12 11.13 2.96
N LEU A 133 -3.10 10.20 2.00
CA LEU A 133 -4.14 9.17 1.91
C LEU A 133 -4.24 8.35 3.20
N PRO A 134 -5.45 8.00 3.62
CA PRO A 134 -5.65 6.97 4.63
C PRO A 134 -4.87 5.71 4.27
N GLU A 135 -4.25 5.07 5.25
CA GLU A 135 -3.33 3.94 5.06
C GLU A 135 -3.90 2.85 4.15
N LYS A 136 -5.16 2.43 4.38
CA LYS A 136 -5.84 1.39 3.60
C LYS A 136 -5.98 1.75 2.12
N LEU A 137 -6.09 3.03 1.79
CA LEU A 137 -6.16 3.52 0.41
C LEU A 137 -4.76 3.68 -0.19
N ARG A 138 -3.80 4.19 0.60
CA ARG A 138 -2.41 4.35 0.18
C ARG A 138 -1.78 3.04 -0.24
N ILE A 139 -1.94 1.96 0.52
CA ILE A 139 -1.45 0.62 0.17
C ILE A 139 -1.91 0.24 -1.24
N VAL A 140 -3.21 0.34 -1.52
CA VAL A 140 -3.78 -0.08 -2.80
C VAL A 140 -3.29 0.79 -3.95
N VAL A 141 -3.14 2.10 -3.73
CA VAL A 141 -2.58 3.05 -4.70
C VAL A 141 -1.13 2.72 -5.03
N LEU A 142 -0.29 2.46 -4.03
CA LEU A 142 1.11 2.10 -4.23
C LEU A 142 1.24 0.80 -5.02
N LEU A 143 0.49 -0.25 -4.66
CA LEU A 143 0.52 -1.53 -5.36
C LEU A 143 0.05 -1.41 -6.81
N TYR A 144 -1.02 -0.64 -7.06
CA TYR A 144 -1.61 -0.53 -8.39
C TYR A 144 -0.80 0.37 -9.33
N TYR A 145 -0.46 1.60 -8.89
CA TYR A 145 0.17 2.60 -9.75
C TYR A 145 1.70 2.55 -9.76
N MET A 146 2.33 2.18 -8.66
CA MET A 146 3.79 2.16 -8.57
C MET A 146 4.38 0.78 -8.86
N GLU A 147 3.72 -0.27 -8.37
CA GLU A 147 4.21 -1.64 -8.57
C GLU A 147 3.53 -2.33 -9.76
N ASN A 148 2.59 -1.65 -10.43
CA ASN A 148 1.87 -2.14 -11.61
C ASN A 148 1.16 -3.49 -11.42
N LEU A 149 0.73 -3.80 -10.19
CA LEU A 149 0.00 -5.03 -9.93
C LEU A 149 -1.43 -4.96 -10.46
N LYS A 150 -1.93 -6.09 -10.98
CA LYS A 150 -3.33 -6.21 -11.37
C LYS A 150 -4.23 -6.22 -10.14
N VAL A 151 -5.47 -5.75 -10.29
CA VAL A 151 -6.44 -5.72 -9.18
C VAL A 151 -6.64 -7.09 -8.55
N ALA A 152 -6.60 -8.17 -9.36
CA ALA A 152 -6.71 -9.54 -8.86
C ALA A 152 -5.51 -9.94 -7.98
N GLU A 153 -4.29 -9.59 -8.39
CA GLU A 153 -3.07 -9.84 -7.60
C GLU A 153 -3.09 -9.07 -6.27
N ILE A 154 -3.53 -7.81 -6.31
CA ILE A 154 -3.69 -6.99 -5.09
C ILE A 154 -4.73 -7.62 -4.16
N ALA A 155 -5.85 -8.10 -4.69
CA ALA A 155 -6.90 -8.75 -3.92
C ALA A 155 -6.38 -10.01 -3.21
N GLU A 156 -5.61 -10.83 -3.90
CA GLU A 156 -4.95 -12.01 -3.35
C GLU A 156 -3.96 -11.63 -2.25
N GLN A 157 -3.03 -10.70 -2.49
CA GLN A 157 -2.03 -10.27 -1.53
C GLN A 157 -2.63 -9.62 -0.26
N MET A 158 -3.74 -8.94 -0.42
CA MET A 158 -4.42 -8.27 0.69
C MET A 158 -5.43 -9.18 1.40
N HIS A 159 -5.71 -10.37 0.87
CA HIS A 159 -6.79 -11.28 1.32
C HIS A 159 -8.16 -10.58 1.32
N GLU A 160 -8.45 -9.86 0.24
CA GLU A 160 -9.68 -9.11 0.07
C GLU A 160 -10.35 -9.46 -1.27
N SER A 161 -11.64 -9.12 -1.41
CA SER A 161 -12.33 -9.30 -2.69
C SER A 161 -11.88 -8.28 -3.74
N VAL A 162 -11.94 -8.64 -4.99
CA VAL A 162 -11.65 -7.76 -6.15
C VAL A 162 -12.54 -6.50 -6.10
N SER A 163 -13.80 -6.63 -5.69
CA SER A 163 -14.72 -5.50 -5.53
C SER A 163 -14.29 -4.54 -4.43
N SER A 164 -13.75 -5.06 -3.31
CA SER A 164 -13.17 -4.23 -2.24
C SER A 164 -11.99 -3.40 -2.74
N ILE A 165 -11.08 -4.02 -3.52
CA ILE A 165 -9.93 -3.30 -4.08
C ILE A 165 -10.37 -2.23 -5.08
N LYS A 166 -11.31 -2.55 -5.99
CA LYS A 166 -11.89 -1.56 -6.93
C LYS A 166 -12.50 -0.37 -6.18
N SER A 167 -13.29 -0.63 -5.13
CA SER A 167 -13.91 0.42 -4.30
C SER A 167 -12.86 1.27 -3.58
N LYS A 168 -11.77 0.69 -3.10
CA LYS A 168 -10.66 1.44 -2.49
C LYS A 168 -9.95 2.32 -3.51
N LEU A 169 -9.67 1.81 -4.73
CA LEU A 169 -9.08 2.61 -5.81
C LEU A 169 -9.97 3.79 -6.19
N MET A 170 -11.27 3.57 -6.31
CA MET A 170 -12.24 4.63 -6.62
C MET A 170 -12.24 5.73 -5.53
N ARG A 171 -12.29 5.33 -4.24
CA ARG A 171 -12.21 6.28 -3.12
C ARG A 171 -10.89 7.03 -3.08
N ALA A 172 -9.78 6.34 -3.33
CA ALA A 172 -8.46 6.95 -3.38
C ALA A 172 -8.37 8.00 -4.49
N ARG A 173 -8.88 7.70 -5.70
CA ARG A 173 -8.93 8.66 -6.82
C ARG A 173 -9.76 9.90 -6.48
N LYS A 174 -10.92 9.73 -5.84
CA LYS A 174 -11.77 10.85 -5.39
C LYS A 174 -11.04 11.72 -4.38
N TYR A 175 -10.33 11.10 -3.42
CA TYR A 175 -9.54 11.81 -2.42
C TYR A 175 -8.39 12.58 -3.07
N LEU A 176 -7.60 11.92 -3.92
CA LEU A 176 -6.47 12.55 -4.61
C LEU A 176 -6.90 13.71 -5.50
N ARG A 177 -8.03 13.57 -6.22
CA ARG A 177 -8.58 14.67 -7.04
C ARG A 177 -8.87 15.89 -6.18
N LYS A 178 -9.56 15.71 -5.06
CA LYS A 178 -9.86 16.80 -4.13
C LYS A 178 -8.60 17.47 -3.60
N GLU A 179 -7.64 16.69 -3.10
CA GLU A 179 -6.36 17.21 -2.56
C GLU A 179 -5.56 18.00 -3.61
N LEU A 180 -5.55 17.54 -4.86
CA LEU A 180 -4.84 18.20 -5.93
C LEU A 180 -5.55 19.49 -6.40
N GLU A 181 -6.89 19.49 -6.45
CA GLU A 181 -7.68 20.71 -6.73
C GLU A 181 -7.46 21.77 -5.65
N ASP A 182 -7.48 21.39 -4.37
CA ASP A 182 -7.24 22.30 -3.23
C ASP A 182 -5.77 22.82 -3.17
N SER A 183 -4.82 22.13 -3.81
CA SER A 183 -3.39 22.50 -3.82
C SER A 183 -3.01 23.45 -4.98
N VAL A 184 -3.89 23.65 -5.95
CA VAL A 184 -3.66 24.51 -7.14
C VAL A 184 -4.32 25.88 -6.97
N LEU A 185 -5.17 26.07 -5.96
CA LEU A 185 -5.78 27.34 -5.56
C LEU A 185 -4.94 28.11 -4.54
#